data_eedc72d241c9ec764229432c3c2b081c
#
_entry.id   eedc72d241c9ec764229432c3c2b081c
#
_cell.length_a   1.000
_cell.length_b   1.000
_cell.length_c   1.000
_cell.angle_alpha   90.00
_cell.angle_beta   90.00
_cell.angle_gamma   90.00
#
_symmetry.space_group_name_H-M   'P 1'
#
loop_
_entity.id
_entity.type
_entity.pdbx_description
1 polymer ?
#
loop_
_entity_poly.entity_id
_entity_poly.type
_entity_poly.pdbx_seq_one_letter_code
_entity_poly.pdbx_strand_id
1 'polypeptide(L)'
;MSNHPNFDRAQAALDAIRQGDWAPSFDLYADDIDLENGPGAGPWHRARGKDDLALMLTEFATSLGGTFHQDGQCIYADDRTAICLIHETGTAPGGDQFDNLAVYTFRLRPDGQADRAWTVDLDAEHCEAFWQKNPGTPSKDFS
;
A
#
# COMPACT_ATOMS: atom_id res chain seq x y z
N MET A 1 -22.87 14.16 10.73
CA MET A 1 -22.31 13.05 11.52
C MET A 1 -20.79 13.07 11.40
N SER A 2 -20.10 12.99 12.52
CA SER A 2 -18.65 12.83 12.48
C SER A 2 -18.29 11.37 12.18
N ASN A 3 -17.21 11.19 11.44
CA ASN A 3 -16.66 9.86 11.18
C ASN A 3 -15.98 9.30 12.44
N HIS A 4 -15.80 8.00 12.45
CA HIS A 4 -14.99 7.36 13.49
C HIS A 4 -13.56 7.95 13.49
N PRO A 5 -12.91 8.12 14.66
CA PRO A 5 -11.54 8.69 14.71
C PRO A 5 -10.53 7.93 13.85
N ASN A 6 -10.66 6.60 13.74
CA ASN A 6 -9.79 5.81 12.86
C ASN A 6 -10.02 6.10 11.38
N PHE A 7 -11.25 6.45 10.99
CA PHE A 7 -11.55 6.92 9.64
C PHE A 7 -10.79 8.21 9.34
N ASP A 8 -10.89 9.18 10.23
CA ASP A 8 -10.25 10.49 10.03
C ASP A 8 -8.73 10.37 9.99
N ARG A 9 -8.15 9.53 10.84
CA ARG A 9 -6.70 9.25 10.83
C ARG A 9 -6.25 8.58 9.54
N ALA A 10 -6.98 7.58 9.09
CA ALA A 10 -6.65 6.89 7.83
C ALA A 10 -6.75 7.85 6.64
N GLN A 11 -7.83 8.65 6.57
CA GLN A 11 -8.01 9.61 5.48
C GLN A 11 -6.93 10.68 5.48
N ALA A 12 -6.55 11.19 6.65
CA ALA A 12 -5.46 12.17 6.76
C ALA A 12 -4.12 11.59 6.27
N ALA A 13 -3.83 10.33 6.59
CA ALA A 13 -2.63 9.66 6.09
C ALA A 13 -2.66 9.48 4.57
N LEU A 14 -3.81 9.11 4.01
CA LEU A 14 -3.97 8.98 2.55
C LEU A 14 -3.84 10.33 1.84
N ASP A 15 -4.37 11.39 2.41
CA ASP A 15 -4.24 12.75 1.87
C ASP A 15 -2.77 13.20 1.85
N ALA A 16 -2.00 12.87 2.89
CA ALA A 16 -0.57 13.15 2.94
C ALA A 16 0.21 12.34 1.87
N ILE A 17 -0.11 11.06 1.69
CA ILE A 17 0.50 10.22 0.66
C ILE A 17 0.25 10.80 -0.74
N ARG A 18 -0.95 11.30 -1.00
CA ARG A 18 -1.29 11.95 -2.29
C ARG A 18 -0.34 13.09 -2.60
N GLN A 19 0.19 13.75 -1.58
CA GLN A 19 1.16 14.84 -1.70
C GLN A 19 2.61 14.38 -1.59
N GLY A 20 2.85 13.07 -1.54
CA GLY A 20 4.19 12.49 -1.45
C GLY A 20 4.73 12.36 -0.03
N ASP A 21 3.92 12.62 1.00
CA ASP A 21 4.34 12.49 2.40
C ASP A 21 3.83 11.16 2.99
N TRP A 22 4.73 10.22 3.20
CA TRP A 22 4.44 8.89 3.72
C TRP A 22 4.55 8.79 5.24
N ALA A 23 5.10 9.79 5.92
CA ALA A 23 5.36 9.73 7.36
C ALA A 23 4.09 9.49 8.19
N PRO A 24 2.96 10.17 7.96
CA PRO A 24 1.75 9.91 8.74
C PRO A 24 1.24 8.47 8.63
N SER A 25 1.35 7.83 7.47
CA SER A 25 0.94 6.44 7.31
C SER A 25 1.84 5.49 8.11
N PHE A 26 3.15 5.73 8.12
CA PHE A 26 4.08 4.91 8.90
C PHE A 26 3.85 5.05 10.40
N ASP A 27 3.38 6.21 10.87
CA ASP A 27 3.02 6.41 12.27
C ASP A 27 1.78 5.58 12.68
N LEU A 28 0.94 5.21 11.72
CA LEU A 28 -0.23 4.37 11.97
C LEU A 28 0.08 2.87 11.94
N TYR A 29 1.25 2.46 11.47
CA TYR A 29 1.65 1.06 11.46
C TYR A 29 2.30 0.68 12.80
N ALA A 30 1.92 -0.48 13.33
CA ALA A 30 2.63 -1.08 14.45
C ALA A 30 4.03 -1.53 14.00
N ASP A 31 4.99 -1.60 14.93
CA ASP A 31 6.35 -2.02 14.60
C ASP A 31 6.40 -3.42 14.00
N ASP A 32 5.48 -4.28 14.41
CA ASP A 32 5.35 -5.68 13.95
C ASP A 32 4.28 -5.87 12.88
N ILE A 33 3.94 -4.81 12.12
CA ILE A 33 2.97 -4.91 11.01
C ILE A 33 3.30 -6.09 10.11
N ASP A 34 2.28 -6.82 9.71
CA ASP A 34 2.37 -7.89 8.72
C ASP A 34 1.46 -7.52 7.55
N LEU A 35 2.06 -7.15 6.44
CA LEU A 35 1.34 -6.72 5.24
C LEU A 35 1.51 -7.76 4.14
N GLU A 36 0.39 -8.19 3.57
CA GLU A 36 0.34 -9.16 2.49
C GLU A 36 -0.35 -8.54 1.28
N ASN A 37 0.40 -8.41 0.18
CA ASN A 37 -0.07 -7.84 -1.07
C ASN A 37 -0.62 -8.90 -2.01
N GLY A 38 -1.57 -8.49 -2.86
CA GLY A 38 -1.94 -9.21 -4.07
C GLY A 38 -0.91 -9.03 -5.19
N PRO A 39 -1.22 -9.49 -6.41
CA PRO A 39 -0.30 -9.44 -7.56
C PRO A 39 0.09 -8.03 -8.00
N GLY A 40 -0.63 -7.00 -7.55
CA GLY A 40 -0.31 -5.59 -7.83
C GLY A 40 1.06 -5.15 -7.37
N ALA A 41 1.60 -5.80 -6.34
CA ALA A 41 2.93 -5.48 -5.82
C ALA A 41 4.05 -6.33 -6.46
N GLY A 42 3.75 -7.17 -7.44
CA GLY A 42 4.75 -8.02 -8.10
C GLY A 42 5.50 -8.91 -7.10
N PRO A 43 6.85 -8.90 -7.12
CA PRO A 43 7.64 -9.73 -6.22
C PRO A 43 7.67 -9.24 -4.76
N TRP A 44 7.16 -8.03 -4.50
CA TRP A 44 7.07 -7.48 -3.13
C TRP A 44 5.76 -7.92 -2.49
N HIS A 45 5.66 -9.24 -2.23
CA HIS A 45 4.39 -9.84 -1.83
C HIS A 45 4.07 -9.62 -0.35
N ARG A 46 5.06 -9.77 0.54
CA ARG A 46 4.82 -9.70 1.97
C ARG A 46 5.93 -8.98 2.73
N ALA A 47 5.53 -8.04 3.59
CA ALA A 47 6.41 -7.35 4.50
C ALA A 47 6.08 -7.73 5.93
N ARG A 48 7.08 -8.11 6.71
CA ARG A 48 6.97 -8.45 8.13
C ARG A 48 7.78 -7.47 8.93
N GLY A 49 7.08 -6.54 9.58
CA GLY A 49 7.67 -5.45 10.34
C GLY A 49 7.77 -4.15 9.56
N LYS A 50 7.87 -3.09 10.31
CA LYS A 50 7.83 -1.71 9.77
C LYS A 50 9.05 -1.40 8.90
N ASP A 51 10.23 -1.91 9.27
CA ASP A 51 11.45 -1.71 8.48
C ASP A 51 11.36 -2.44 7.13
N ASP A 52 10.80 -3.64 7.14
CA ASP A 52 10.56 -4.45 5.96
C ASP A 52 9.58 -3.75 5.01
N LEU A 53 8.52 -3.16 5.57
CA LEU A 53 7.54 -2.40 4.81
C LEU A 53 8.16 -1.16 4.17
N ALA A 54 9.01 -0.45 4.89
CA ALA A 54 9.71 0.73 4.35
C ALA A 54 10.63 0.35 3.19
N LEU A 55 11.37 -0.74 3.32
CA LEU A 55 12.24 -1.26 2.26
C LEU A 55 11.41 -1.67 1.03
N MET A 56 10.33 -2.43 1.25
CA MET A 56 9.40 -2.84 0.19
C MET A 56 8.88 -1.63 -0.60
N LEU A 57 8.38 -0.62 0.09
CA LEU A 57 7.83 0.57 -0.54
C LEU A 57 8.89 1.33 -1.35
N THR A 58 10.09 1.47 -0.80
CA THR A 58 11.19 2.14 -1.47
C THR A 58 11.59 1.42 -2.76
N GLU A 59 11.73 0.10 -2.70
CA GLU A 59 12.11 -0.70 -3.88
C GLU A 59 11.02 -0.74 -4.94
N PHE A 60 9.76 -0.88 -4.50
CA PHE A 60 8.61 -0.82 -5.40
C PHE A 60 8.54 0.52 -6.14
N ALA A 61 8.66 1.62 -5.42
CA ALA A 61 8.66 2.95 -6.01
C ALA A 61 9.84 3.15 -6.97
N THR A 62 11.01 2.65 -6.64
CA THR A 62 12.21 2.71 -7.49
C THR A 62 11.99 1.92 -8.78
N SER A 63 11.33 0.77 -8.72
CA SER A 63 11.03 -0.04 -9.91
C SER A 63 10.14 0.68 -10.92
N LEU A 64 9.38 1.68 -10.47
CA LEU A 64 8.55 2.54 -11.30
C LEU A 64 9.22 3.89 -11.61
N GLY A 65 10.55 3.95 -11.50
CA GLY A 65 11.32 5.13 -11.85
C GLY A 65 11.02 6.37 -11.02
N GLY A 66 10.54 6.19 -9.79
CA GLY A 66 10.14 7.29 -8.92
C GLY A 66 8.80 7.93 -9.28
N THR A 67 8.03 7.33 -10.19
CA THR A 67 6.73 7.85 -10.64
C THR A 67 5.55 7.27 -9.87
N PHE A 68 5.80 6.41 -8.88
CA PHE A 68 4.74 5.77 -8.10
C PHE A 68 3.90 6.82 -7.37
N HIS A 69 2.59 6.71 -7.53
CA HIS A 69 1.63 7.61 -6.91
C HIS A 69 0.44 6.82 -6.38
N GLN A 70 -0.03 7.18 -5.20
CA GLN A 70 -1.27 6.64 -4.64
C GLN A 70 -2.27 7.78 -4.41
N ASP A 71 -3.50 7.54 -4.81
CA ASP A 71 -4.65 8.40 -4.54
C ASP A 71 -5.72 7.54 -3.87
N GLY A 72 -5.90 7.73 -2.55
CA GLY A 72 -6.70 6.84 -1.74
C GLY A 72 -7.82 7.52 -0.97
N GLN A 73 -8.86 6.72 -0.69
CA GLN A 73 -9.98 7.12 0.15
C GLN A 73 -10.26 6.04 1.17
N CYS A 74 -10.42 6.44 2.43
CA CYS A 74 -10.98 5.54 3.43
C CYS A 74 -12.48 5.41 3.18
N ILE A 75 -12.97 4.18 3.09
CA ILE A 75 -14.39 3.91 2.82
C ILE A 75 -15.14 3.37 4.03
N TYR A 76 -14.40 2.84 5.01
CA TYR A 76 -14.98 2.35 6.26
C TYR A 76 -13.91 2.31 7.34
N ALA A 77 -14.27 2.65 8.57
CA ALA A 77 -13.43 2.38 9.73
C ALA A 77 -14.27 2.24 11.00
N ASP A 78 -13.78 1.39 11.90
CA ASP A 78 -14.30 1.24 13.27
C ASP A 78 -13.13 1.04 14.24
N ASP A 79 -13.37 0.52 15.45
CA ASP A 79 -12.33 0.31 16.45
C ASP A 79 -11.29 -0.75 16.03
N ARG A 80 -11.62 -1.63 15.12
CA ARG A 80 -10.81 -2.81 14.77
C ARG A 80 -10.36 -2.88 13.32
N THR A 81 -10.97 -2.08 12.46
CA THR A 81 -10.80 -2.23 11.01
C THR A 81 -10.76 -0.87 10.33
N ALA A 82 -9.93 -0.74 9.32
CA ALA A 82 -10.01 0.33 8.33
C ALA A 82 -9.94 -0.28 6.94
N ILE A 83 -10.78 0.19 6.03
CA ILE A 83 -10.83 -0.26 4.64
C ILE A 83 -10.64 0.97 3.75
N CYS A 84 -9.67 0.88 2.84
CA CYS A 84 -9.32 1.98 1.94
C CYS A 84 -9.36 1.51 0.49
N LEU A 85 -9.87 2.36 -0.39
CA LEU A 85 -9.79 2.17 -1.83
C LEU A 85 -8.68 3.08 -2.35
N ILE A 86 -7.67 2.49 -3.01
CA ILE A 86 -6.47 3.20 -3.42
C ILE A 86 -6.21 2.97 -4.90
N HIS A 87 -6.12 4.07 -5.64
CA HIS A 87 -5.69 4.06 -7.04
C HIS A 87 -4.17 4.27 -7.08
N GLU A 88 -3.49 3.28 -7.62
CA GLU A 88 -2.02 3.25 -7.71
C GLU A 88 -1.59 3.38 -9.16
N THR A 89 -0.69 4.31 -9.44
CA THR A 89 -0.19 4.56 -10.79
C THR A 89 1.32 4.72 -10.79
N GLY A 90 1.91 4.49 -11.95
CA GLY A 90 3.32 4.71 -12.16
C GLY A 90 3.72 4.35 -13.59
N THR A 91 4.95 4.66 -13.96
CA THR A 91 5.50 4.37 -15.29
C THR A 91 6.81 3.62 -15.13
N ALA A 92 6.89 2.42 -15.68
CA ALA A 92 8.13 1.66 -15.72
C ALA A 92 9.19 2.36 -16.58
N PRO A 93 10.49 2.11 -16.35
CA PRO A 93 11.56 2.74 -17.15
C PRO A 93 11.41 2.51 -18.65
N GLY A 94 10.80 1.40 -19.06
CA GLY A 94 10.53 1.12 -20.48
C GLY A 94 9.31 1.83 -21.06
N GLY A 95 8.58 2.60 -20.26
CA GLY A 95 7.41 3.37 -20.67
C GLY A 95 6.06 2.72 -20.43
N ASP A 96 6.02 1.47 -19.97
CA ASP A 96 4.75 0.81 -19.65
C ASP A 96 4.08 1.46 -18.44
N GLN A 97 2.77 1.62 -18.53
CA GLN A 97 1.98 2.21 -17.46
C GLN A 97 1.52 1.15 -16.47
N PHE A 98 1.80 1.37 -15.19
CA PHE A 98 1.19 0.64 -14.10
C PHE A 98 -0.06 1.39 -13.64
N ASP A 99 -1.19 0.72 -13.60
CA ASP A 99 -2.47 1.28 -13.19
C ASP A 99 -3.23 0.20 -12.43
N ASN A 100 -3.43 0.40 -11.13
CA ASN A 100 -4.06 -0.57 -10.26
C ASN A 100 -5.04 0.11 -9.33
N LEU A 101 -6.23 -0.46 -9.21
CA LEU A 101 -7.19 -0.07 -8.19
C LEU A 101 -7.23 -1.19 -7.15
N ALA A 102 -6.83 -0.88 -5.92
CA ALA A 102 -6.69 -1.86 -4.87
C ALA A 102 -7.55 -1.52 -3.65
N VAL A 103 -8.04 -2.55 -2.99
CA VAL A 103 -8.67 -2.42 -1.67
C VAL A 103 -7.66 -2.86 -0.62
N TYR A 104 -7.38 -1.97 0.32
CA TYR A 104 -6.53 -2.22 1.47
C TYR A 104 -7.39 -2.42 2.69
N THR A 105 -7.21 -3.53 3.39
CA THR A 105 -7.89 -3.81 4.65
C THR A 105 -6.87 -3.87 5.77
N PHE A 106 -7.09 -3.08 6.82
CA PHE A 106 -6.20 -3.00 7.97
C PHE A 106 -6.90 -3.51 9.21
N ARG A 107 -6.21 -4.37 9.96
CA ARG A 107 -6.62 -4.73 11.31
C ARG A 107 -5.98 -3.76 12.30
N LEU A 108 -6.80 -3.16 13.16
CA LEU A 108 -6.37 -2.14 14.11
C LEU A 108 -6.34 -2.66 15.53
N ARG A 109 -5.33 -2.23 16.28
CA ARG A 109 -5.21 -2.42 17.72
C ARG A 109 -6.03 -1.36 18.49
N PRO A 110 -6.26 -1.54 19.81
CA PRO A 110 -6.97 -0.54 20.60
C PRO A 110 -6.36 0.87 20.56
N ASP A 111 -5.04 0.98 20.36
CA ASP A 111 -4.35 2.27 20.20
C ASP A 111 -4.51 2.88 18.80
N GLY A 112 -5.21 2.21 17.89
CA GLY A 112 -5.43 2.66 16.53
C GLY A 112 -4.34 2.28 15.54
N GLN A 113 -3.26 1.62 15.99
CA GLN A 113 -2.20 1.18 15.08
C GLN A 113 -2.61 -0.09 14.32
N ALA A 114 -2.22 -0.16 13.06
CA ALA A 114 -2.45 -1.34 12.22
C ALA A 114 -1.34 -2.37 12.42
N ASP A 115 -1.71 -3.60 12.78
CA ASP A 115 -0.76 -4.71 12.93
C ASP A 115 -0.87 -5.76 11.84
N ARG A 116 -1.89 -5.68 11.01
CA ARG A 116 -2.07 -6.54 9.85
C ARG A 116 -2.73 -5.79 8.71
N ALA A 117 -2.29 -6.08 7.50
CA ALA A 117 -2.89 -5.48 6.31
C ALA A 117 -2.91 -6.48 5.15
N TRP A 118 -3.96 -6.39 4.36
CA TRP A 118 -4.14 -7.17 3.13
C TRP A 118 -4.52 -6.25 2.00
N THR A 119 -4.04 -6.55 0.80
CA THR A 119 -4.47 -5.85 -0.39
C THR A 119 -5.14 -6.82 -1.37
N VAL A 120 -6.19 -6.34 -2.02
CA VAL A 120 -6.89 -7.04 -3.09
C VAL A 120 -6.88 -6.14 -4.32
N ASP A 121 -6.36 -6.65 -5.42
CA ASP A 121 -6.28 -5.91 -6.68
C ASP A 121 -7.54 -6.17 -7.49
N LEU A 122 -8.19 -5.09 -7.98
CA LEU A 122 -9.42 -5.21 -8.75
C LEU A 122 -9.16 -5.55 -10.22
N ASP A 123 -7.91 -5.39 -10.68
CA ASP A 123 -7.47 -5.82 -12.01
C ASP A 123 -6.19 -6.66 -11.89
N ALA A 124 -6.33 -7.85 -11.35
CA ALA A 124 -5.21 -8.76 -11.14
C ALA A 124 -4.52 -9.16 -12.45
N GLU A 125 -5.28 -9.32 -13.53
CA GLU A 125 -4.71 -9.67 -14.85
C GLU A 125 -3.76 -8.59 -15.36
N HIS A 126 -4.15 -7.32 -15.24
CA HIS A 126 -3.28 -6.20 -15.61
C HIS A 126 -1.99 -6.21 -14.78
N CYS A 127 -2.12 -6.39 -13.48
CA CYS A 127 -0.96 -6.42 -12.56
C CYS A 127 0.00 -7.57 -12.91
N GLU A 128 -0.51 -8.75 -13.13
CA GLU A 128 0.29 -9.92 -13.49
C GLU A 128 1.01 -9.70 -14.82
N ALA A 129 0.31 -9.20 -15.83
CA ALA A 129 0.89 -8.91 -17.14
C ALA A 129 1.96 -7.83 -17.06
N PHE A 130 1.70 -6.77 -16.28
CA PHE A 130 2.68 -5.69 -16.07
C PHE A 130 3.98 -6.21 -15.48
N TRP A 131 3.92 -6.98 -14.39
CA TRP A 131 5.12 -7.47 -13.71
C TRP A 131 5.84 -8.58 -14.47
N GLN A 132 5.15 -9.34 -15.32
CA GLN A 132 5.80 -10.27 -16.25
C GLN A 132 6.68 -9.53 -17.26
N LYS A 133 6.19 -8.41 -17.78
CA LYS A 133 6.90 -7.60 -18.78
C LYS A 133 7.95 -6.69 -18.15
N ASN A 134 7.74 -6.26 -16.90
CA ASN A 134 8.61 -5.35 -16.16
C ASN A 134 9.02 -6.01 -14.85
N PRO A 135 9.81 -7.08 -14.86
CA PRO A 135 10.14 -7.81 -13.64
C PRO A 135 10.88 -6.94 -12.64
N GLY A 136 10.42 -6.96 -11.41
CA GLY A 136 11.07 -6.27 -10.31
C GLY A 136 12.24 -7.08 -9.76
N THR A 137 13.18 -6.40 -9.13
CA THR A 137 14.37 -7.01 -8.52
C THR A 137 14.43 -6.66 -7.03
N PRO A 138 13.68 -7.36 -6.17
CA PRO A 138 13.77 -7.11 -4.74
C PRO A 138 15.15 -7.50 -4.20
N SER A 139 15.63 -6.75 -3.20
CA SER A 139 16.94 -6.99 -2.57
C SER A 139 16.95 -8.19 -1.63
N LYS A 140 15.77 -8.68 -1.27
CA LYS A 140 15.59 -9.86 -0.41
C LYS A 140 14.30 -10.59 -0.81
N ASP A 141 14.03 -11.72 -0.16
CA ASP A 141 12.79 -12.47 -0.34
C ASP A 141 11.64 -11.79 0.44
N PHE A 142 10.62 -11.37 -0.28
CA PHE A 142 9.38 -10.80 0.29
C PHE A 142 8.19 -11.76 0.13
N SER A 143 8.43 -13.04 -0.02
CA SER A 143 7.36 -14.04 -0.16
C SER A 143 6.60 -14.37 1.14
#